data_3838fa3653c61b41dc3531bf26f42131
#
_entry.id   3838fa3653c61b41dc3531bf26f42131
#
_cell.length_a   1.000
_cell.length_b   1.000
_cell.length_c   1.000
_cell.angle_alpha   90.00
_cell.angle_beta   90.00
_cell.angle_gamma   90.00
#
_symmetry.space_group_name_H-M   'P 1'
#
loop_
_entity.id
_entity.type
_entity.pdbx_description
1 polymer ?
#
loop_
_entity_poly.entity_id
_entity_poly.type
_entity_poly.pdbx_seq_one_letter_code
_entity_poly.pdbx_strand_id
1 'polypeptide(L)'
;MCIRDSAITVFSPDGRLYQVEYAIETVRRGALAVGVRTKNGVIIAVEEKSRKLQIINTPQKIFQIDYHIGAAAAGYIPDARSQIDTARTFSQSNKLVYDEPVEVETVAKHLADQCQQYTQYGGARPIGVSLIIGGIDPAGTNLYMTDPSGSYISYNAISIGANSDVVNEFLEKNYKEDMSLDDAASLAIAAIYISSETKEGIEHIKMSKISGEKGTFEFIENEEITKFAASAKSKYPADGK
;
A
#
# COMPACT_ATOMS: atom_id res chain seq x y z
N MET A 1 -2.07 -9.19 32.15
CA MET A 1 -2.86 -8.30 31.30
C MET A 1 -4.33 -8.58 31.58
N CYS A 2 -5.03 -7.63 32.18
CA CYS A 2 -6.44 -7.82 32.52
C CYS A 2 -7.31 -7.77 31.27
N ILE A 3 -8.26 -8.71 31.13
CA ILE A 3 -9.22 -8.75 30.01
C ILE A 3 -10.02 -7.44 29.89
N ARG A 4 -10.14 -6.66 30.98
CA ARG A 4 -10.79 -5.34 30.98
C ARG A 4 -10.09 -4.30 30.09
N ASP A 5 -8.77 -4.40 29.93
CA ASP A 5 -7.98 -3.38 29.22
C ASP A 5 -8.00 -3.60 27.70
N SER A 6 -8.65 -4.67 27.24
CA SER A 6 -8.76 -5.03 25.82
C SER A 6 -10.18 -4.93 25.26
N ALA A 7 -11.11 -4.28 25.98
CA ALA A 7 -12.46 -4.07 25.48
C ALA A 7 -12.44 -3.19 24.21
N ILE A 8 -13.22 -3.61 23.19
CA ILE A 8 -13.21 -2.97 21.86
C ILE A 8 -13.97 -1.63 21.81
N THR A 9 -14.79 -1.34 22.82
CA THR A 9 -15.76 -0.23 22.76
C THR A 9 -15.44 0.93 23.69
N VAL A 10 -14.31 0.89 24.40
CA VAL A 10 -13.92 1.93 25.35
C VAL A 10 -12.47 2.33 25.18
N PHE A 11 -12.22 3.62 25.34
CA PHE A 11 -10.85 4.11 25.50
C PHE A 11 -10.27 3.64 26.83
N SER A 12 -8.99 3.30 26.84
CA SER A 12 -8.24 3.11 28.07
C SER A 12 -8.12 4.45 28.84
N PRO A 13 -7.76 4.44 30.13
CA PRO A 13 -7.47 5.68 30.85
C PRO A 13 -6.42 6.57 30.18
N ASP A 14 -5.50 5.96 29.41
CA ASP A 14 -4.45 6.64 28.63
C ASP A 14 -4.93 7.11 27.25
N GLY A 15 -6.23 6.99 26.95
CA GLY A 15 -6.81 7.42 25.67
C GLY A 15 -6.52 6.49 24.48
N ARG A 16 -6.21 5.21 24.70
CA ARG A 16 -5.83 4.23 23.68
C ARG A 16 -6.97 3.26 23.37
N LEU A 17 -7.05 2.82 22.12
CA LEU A 17 -7.91 1.74 21.66
C LEU A 17 -7.05 0.49 21.41
N TYR A 18 -6.87 -0.35 22.42
CA TYR A 18 -5.94 -1.49 22.37
C TYR A 18 -6.20 -2.46 21.20
N GLN A 19 -7.47 -2.70 20.84
CA GLN A 19 -7.78 -3.59 19.72
C GLN A 19 -7.34 -3.00 18.37
N VAL A 20 -7.40 -1.67 18.23
CA VAL A 20 -6.87 -0.96 17.05
C VAL A 20 -5.34 -1.06 17.01
N GLU A 21 -4.67 -0.90 18.15
CA GLU A 21 -3.22 -1.05 18.23
C GLU A 21 -2.76 -2.48 17.89
N TYR A 22 -3.50 -3.50 18.32
CA TYR A 22 -3.23 -4.88 17.93
C TYR A 22 -3.45 -5.11 16.43
N ALA A 23 -4.44 -4.45 15.83
CA ALA A 23 -4.63 -4.46 14.39
C ALA A 23 -3.47 -3.79 13.65
N ILE A 24 -2.97 -2.66 14.13
CA ILE A 24 -1.79 -1.97 13.58
C ILE A 24 -0.54 -2.87 13.72
N GLU A 25 -0.38 -3.57 14.84
CA GLU A 25 0.73 -4.53 15.01
C GLU A 25 0.63 -5.70 14.00
N THR A 26 -0.57 -6.09 13.62
CA THR A 26 -0.79 -7.09 12.55
C THR A 26 -0.29 -6.57 11.20
N VAL A 27 -0.50 -5.29 10.92
CA VAL A 27 0.04 -4.63 9.72
C VAL A 27 1.57 -4.64 9.73
N ARG A 28 2.20 -4.28 10.85
CA ARG A 28 3.67 -4.26 11.01
C ARG A 28 4.33 -5.61 10.80
N ARG A 29 3.59 -6.71 10.97
CA ARG A 29 4.04 -8.08 10.69
C ARG A 29 3.74 -8.54 9.26
N GLY A 30 2.98 -7.75 8.51
CA GLY A 30 2.69 -8.00 7.10
C GLY A 30 3.93 -7.80 6.23
N ALA A 31 3.96 -8.42 5.05
CA ALA A 31 5.03 -8.16 4.10
C ALA A 31 5.01 -6.69 3.64
N LEU A 32 6.20 -6.18 3.35
CA LEU A 32 6.40 -4.78 2.97
C LEU A 32 5.67 -4.45 1.67
N ALA A 33 5.04 -3.30 1.65
CA ALA A 33 4.52 -2.64 0.45
C ALA A 33 5.03 -1.20 0.42
N VAL A 34 5.35 -0.71 -0.77
CA VAL A 34 5.90 0.63 -1.02
C VAL A 34 5.09 1.29 -2.12
N GLY A 35 4.73 2.55 -1.92
CA GLY A 35 4.13 3.41 -2.94
C GLY A 35 5.00 4.64 -3.17
N VAL A 36 5.19 5.02 -4.42
CA VAL A 36 5.93 6.22 -4.82
C VAL A 36 5.15 6.97 -5.87
N ARG A 37 4.85 8.22 -5.62
CA ARG A 37 4.17 9.15 -6.52
C ARG A 37 5.19 10.00 -7.26
N THR A 38 4.96 10.23 -8.54
CA THR A 38 5.66 11.20 -9.38
C THR A 38 4.65 12.10 -10.08
N LYS A 39 5.10 13.13 -10.77
CA LYS A 39 4.22 13.99 -11.59
C LYS A 39 3.53 13.21 -12.72
N ASN A 40 4.14 12.13 -13.19
CA ASN A 40 3.69 11.37 -14.37
C ASN A 40 2.99 10.05 -14.04
N GLY A 41 2.88 9.70 -12.76
CA GLY A 41 2.25 8.45 -12.35
C GLY A 41 2.60 7.99 -10.96
N VAL A 42 2.12 6.81 -10.62
CA VAL A 42 2.35 6.16 -9.33
C VAL A 42 2.93 4.77 -9.55
N ILE A 43 3.95 4.44 -8.77
CA ILE A 43 4.52 3.09 -8.66
C ILE A 43 4.06 2.48 -7.35
N ILE A 44 3.63 1.23 -7.42
CA ILE A 44 3.30 0.41 -6.26
C ILE A 44 4.14 -0.86 -6.35
N ALA A 45 4.89 -1.16 -5.30
CA ALA A 45 5.73 -2.34 -5.20
C ALA A 45 5.47 -3.10 -3.91
N VAL A 46 5.52 -4.42 -3.94
CA VAL A 46 5.32 -5.28 -2.76
C VAL A 46 6.37 -6.38 -2.70
N GLU A 47 6.75 -6.76 -1.48
CA GLU A 47 7.46 -7.99 -1.24
C GLU A 47 6.44 -9.14 -1.14
N GLU A 48 6.55 -10.12 -2.03
CA GLU A 48 5.67 -11.29 -2.05
C GLU A 48 6.48 -12.57 -2.13
N LYS A 49 6.70 -13.22 -0.97
CA LYS A 49 7.40 -14.50 -0.89
C LYS A 49 6.46 -15.63 -1.34
N SER A 50 6.79 -16.26 -2.44
CA SER A 50 6.06 -17.41 -2.95
C SER A 50 6.61 -18.73 -2.39
N ARG A 51 5.74 -19.70 -2.18
CA ARG A 51 6.14 -21.06 -1.83
C ARG A 51 6.44 -21.86 -3.10
N LYS A 52 7.35 -22.82 -3.02
CA LYS A 52 7.85 -23.61 -4.17
C LYS A 52 6.76 -24.29 -5.02
N LEU A 53 5.62 -24.62 -4.43
CA LEU A 53 4.51 -25.29 -5.12
C LEU A 53 3.30 -24.34 -5.33
N GLN A 54 3.45 -23.07 -5.06
CA GLN A 54 2.40 -22.07 -5.26
C GLN A 54 2.35 -21.66 -6.73
N ILE A 55 1.16 -21.71 -7.33
CA ILE A 55 0.93 -21.18 -8.66
C ILE A 55 0.72 -19.68 -8.54
N ILE A 56 1.63 -18.90 -9.13
CA ILE A 56 1.60 -17.44 -9.04
C ILE A 56 1.27 -16.90 -10.43
N ASN A 57 -0.02 -16.75 -10.70
CA ASN A 57 -0.47 -16.15 -11.96
C ASN A 57 -0.63 -14.64 -11.85
N THR A 58 -0.97 -14.13 -10.65
CA THR A 58 -1.20 -12.71 -10.37
C THR A 58 -0.68 -12.36 -8.98
N PRO A 59 -0.17 -11.13 -8.78
CA PRO A 59 0.17 -10.65 -7.44
C PRO A 59 -1.02 -10.75 -6.49
N GLN A 60 -0.78 -11.23 -5.27
CA GLN A 60 -1.84 -11.42 -4.27
C GLN A 60 -2.04 -10.22 -3.35
N LYS A 61 -1.10 -9.26 -3.39
CA LYS A 61 -1.09 -8.09 -2.52
C LYS A 61 -1.19 -6.76 -3.28
N ILE A 62 -1.13 -6.80 -4.60
CA ILE A 62 -1.43 -5.65 -5.47
C ILE A 62 -2.78 -5.91 -6.11
N PHE A 63 -3.65 -4.93 -6.04
CA PHE A 63 -5.01 -5.01 -6.53
C PHE A 63 -5.32 -3.83 -7.43
N GLN A 64 -6.02 -4.09 -8.51
CA GLN A 64 -6.67 -3.05 -9.29
C GLN A 64 -8.04 -2.78 -8.68
N ILE A 65 -8.31 -1.53 -8.33
CA ILE A 65 -9.63 -1.07 -7.85
C ILE A 65 -10.47 -0.63 -9.05
N ASP A 66 -9.93 0.28 -9.84
CA ASP A 66 -10.52 0.73 -11.11
C ASP A 66 -9.41 0.84 -12.16
N TYR A 67 -9.73 1.20 -13.41
CA TYR A 67 -8.72 1.30 -14.49
C TYR A 67 -7.62 2.31 -14.16
N HIS A 68 -7.90 3.31 -13.33
CA HIS A 68 -6.99 4.41 -12.96
C HIS A 68 -6.54 4.36 -11.49
N ILE A 69 -6.98 3.37 -10.71
CA ILE A 69 -6.67 3.23 -9.29
C ILE A 69 -6.15 1.83 -9.00
N GLY A 70 -4.98 1.78 -8.36
CA GLY A 70 -4.39 0.57 -7.82
C GLY A 70 -4.20 0.67 -6.30
N ALA A 71 -4.06 -0.49 -5.66
CA ALA A 71 -3.76 -0.55 -4.24
C ALA A 71 -2.80 -1.68 -3.90
N ALA A 72 -2.02 -1.48 -2.83
CA ALA A 72 -1.26 -2.54 -2.18
C ALA A 72 -1.67 -2.68 -0.73
N ALA A 73 -1.56 -3.91 -0.20
CA ALA A 73 -1.99 -4.23 1.15
C ALA A 73 -0.87 -4.82 2.00
N ALA A 74 -0.82 -4.42 3.28
CA ALA A 74 -0.01 -5.06 4.31
C ALA A 74 -0.85 -5.40 5.54
N GLY A 75 -0.67 -6.60 6.08
CA GLY A 75 -1.41 -7.12 7.23
C GLY A 75 -2.23 -8.35 6.89
N TYR A 76 -3.45 -8.42 7.39
CA TYR A 76 -4.35 -9.56 7.19
C TYR A 76 -5.04 -9.52 5.83
N ILE A 77 -4.50 -10.24 4.85
CA ILE A 77 -4.91 -10.20 3.43
C ILE A 77 -6.41 -10.51 3.18
N PRO A 78 -7.09 -11.41 3.93
CA PRO A 78 -8.54 -11.57 3.77
C PRO A 78 -9.34 -10.28 3.99
N ASP A 79 -8.93 -9.44 4.94
CA ASP A 79 -9.56 -8.11 5.15
C ASP A 79 -9.26 -7.18 3.97
N ALA A 80 -8.03 -7.23 3.42
CA ALA A 80 -7.69 -6.47 2.22
C ALA A 80 -8.63 -6.77 1.06
N ARG A 81 -8.89 -8.06 0.79
CA ARG A 81 -9.81 -8.46 -0.30
C ARG A 81 -11.20 -7.88 -0.10
N SER A 82 -11.74 -7.97 1.11
CA SER A 82 -13.06 -7.40 1.43
C SER A 82 -13.10 -5.89 1.20
N GLN A 83 -12.07 -5.15 1.63
CA GLN A 83 -11.98 -3.72 1.40
C GLN A 83 -11.83 -3.37 -0.09
N ILE A 84 -11.02 -4.13 -0.84
CA ILE A 84 -10.87 -3.92 -2.29
C ILE A 84 -12.17 -4.17 -3.03
N ASP A 85 -12.93 -5.20 -2.68
CA ASP A 85 -14.24 -5.46 -3.30
C ASP A 85 -15.25 -4.36 -2.97
N THR A 86 -15.20 -3.82 -1.75
CA THR A 86 -15.99 -2.63 -1.37
C THR A 86 -15.57 -1.41 -2.21
N ALA A 87 -14.28 -1.16 -2.36
CA ALA A 87 -13.76 -0.05 -3.16
C ALA A 87 -14.17 -0.16 -4.64
N ARG A 88 -14.10 -1.36 -5.21
CA ARG A 88 -14.54 -1.62 -6.59
C ARG A 88 -16.02 -1.32 -6.78
N THR A 89 -16.86 -1.84 -5.88
CA THR A 89 -18.31 -1.60 -5.90
C THR A 89 -18.61 -0.11 -5.77
N PHE A 90 -17.92 0.58 -4.86
CA PHE A 90 -18.07 2.01 -4.67
C PHE A 90 -17.68 2.80 -5.92
N SER A 91 -16.52 2.49 -6.53
CA SER A 91 -16.03 3.16 -7.73
C SER A 91 -16.97 2.95 -8.93
N GLN A 92 -17.48 1.73 -9.11
CA GLN A 92 -18.45 1.43 -10.16
C GLN A 92 -19.78 2.13 -9.94
N SER A 93 -20.27 2.18 -8.71
CA SER A 93 -21.51 2.89 -8.36
C SER A 93 -21.39 4.39 -8.60
N ASN A 94 -20.23 4.98 -8.23
CA ASN A 94 -19.95 6.39 -8.48
C ASN A 94 -20.00 6.69 -9.98
N LYS A 95 -19.33 5.87 -10.81
CA LYS A 95 -19.34 6.02 -12.25
C LYS A 95 -20.74 5.88 -12.87
N LEU A 96 -21.57 4.98 -12.35
CA LEU A 96 -22.95 4.81 -12.83
C LEU A 96 -23.83 6.03 -12.51
N VAL A 97 -23.58 6.70 -11.36
CA VAL A 97 -24.41 7.83 -10.93
C VAL A 97 -23.96 9.15 -11.58
N TYR A 98 -22.65 9.35 -11.68
CA TYR A 98 -22.08 10.65 -12.10
C TYR A 98 -21.47 10.64 -13.50
N ASP A 99 -21.35 9.46 -14.14
CA ASP A 99 -20.69 9.25 -15.44
C ASP A 99 -19.21 9.71 -15.48
N GLU A 100 -18.60 9.82 -14.30
CA GLU A 100 -17.21 10.25 -14.12
C GLU A 100 -16.42 9.24 -13.30
N PRO A 101 -15.10 9.10 -13.53
CA PRO A 101 -14.24 8.28 -12.68
C PRO A 101 -14.17 8.85 -11.26
N VAL A 102 -14.20 7.97 -10.27
CA VAL A 102 -14.10 8.37 -8.86
C VAL A 102 -12.71 8.93 -8.55
N GLU A 103 -12.63 9.97 -7.73
CA GLU A 103 -11.36 10.50 -7.24
C GLU A 103 -10.67 9.51 -6.28
N VAL A 104 -9.33 9.47 -6.33
CA VAL A 104 -8.52 8.57 -5.49
C VAL A 104 -8.74 8.85 -4.00
N GLU A 105 -8.83 10.14 -3.63
CA GLU A 105 -9.11 10.55 -2.25
C GLU A 105 -10.47 10.04 -1.77
N THR A 106 -11.49 10.15 -2.60
CA THR A 106 -12.84 9.72 -2.25
C THR A 106 -12.89 8.20 -1.96
N VAL A 107 -12.13 7.39 -2.71
CA VAL A 107 -11.98 5.95 -2.43
C VAL A 107 -11.23 5.72 -1.12
N ALA A 108 -10.11 6.41 -0.90
CA ALA A 108 -9.32 6.29 0.32
C ALA A 108 -10.16 6.66 1.57
N LYS A 109 -10.88 7.77 1.49
CA LYS A 109 -11.80 8.21 2.55
C LYS A 109 -12.89 7.17 2.82
N HIS A 110 -13.54 6.65 1.78
CA HIS A 110 -14.60 5.65 1.94
C HIS A 110 -14.13 4.40 2.70
N LEU A 111 -12.92 3.91 2.40
CA LEU A 111 -12.31 2.77 3.07
C LEU A 111 -11.87 3.11 4.51
N ALA A 112 -11.34 4.30 4.73
CA ALA A 112 -10.98 4.78 6.06
C ALA A 112 -12.21 4.93 6.96
N ASP A 113 -13.31 5.48 6.45
CA ASP A 113 -14.60 5.59 7.16
C ASP A 113 -15.10 4.20 7.58
N GLN A 114 -14.95 3.19 6.72
CA GLN A 114 -15.27 1.81 7.06
C GLN A 114 -14.38 1.28 8.19
N CYS A 115 -13.06 1.49 8.13
CA CYS A 115 -12.15 1.11 9.21
C CYS A 115 -12.56 1.76 10.53
N GLN A 116 -12.86 3.07 10.52
CA GLN A 116 -13.29 3.81 11.70
C GLN A 116 -14.56 3.22 12.34
N GLN A 117 -15.56 2.86 11.52
CA GLN A 117 -16.77 2.22 12.02
C GLN A 117 -16.47 0.92 12.76
N TYR A 118 -15.56 0.10 12.25
CA TYR A 118 -15.16 -1.17 12.87
C TYR A 118 -14.33 -1.02 14.15
N THR A 119 -13.84 0.17 14.47
CA THR A 119 -13.14 0.41 15.74
C THR A 119 -14.07 0.29 16.95
N GLN A 120 -15.39 0.52 16.77
CA GLN A 120 -16.38 0.56 17.85
C GLN A 120 -17.64 -0.26 17.59
N TYR A 121 -17.71 -0.97 16.47
CA TYR A 121 -18.90 -1.77 16.18
C TYR A 121 -18.95 -3.01 17.07
N GLY A 122 -20.01 -3.12 17.87
CA GLY A 122 -20.17 -4.22 18.83
C GLY A 122 -20.17 -5.59 18.15
N GLY A 123 -19.32 -6.50 18.63
CA GLY A 123 -19.18 -7.86 18.09
C GLY A 123 -18.27 -8.00 16.86
N ALA A 124 -17.78 -6.91 16.30
CA ALA A 124 -16.79 -6.93 15.23
C ALA A 124 -15.39 -6.57 15.76
N ARG A 125 -14.36 -7.11 15.16
CA ARG A 125 -12.97 -6.69 15.41
C ARG A 125 -12.58 -5.56 14.46
N PRO A 126 -11.59 -4.74 14.80
CA PRO A 126 -10.98 -3.82 13.84
C PRO A 126 -10.43 -4.53 12.61
N ILE A 127 -10.42 -3.85 11.49
CA ILE A 127 -9.86 -4.31 10.23
C ILE A 127 -8.33 -4.35 10.38
N GLY A 128 -7.72 -5.52 10.14
CA GLY A 128 -6.30 -5.77 10.39
C GLY A 128 -5.39 -5.52 9.18
N VAL A 129 -5.68 -4.50 8.37
CA VAL A 129 -4.91 -4.21 7.15
C VAL A 129 -4.74 -2.70 6.97
N SER A 130 -3.57 -2.31 6.46
CA SER A 130 -3.33 -0.99 5.87
C SER A 130 -3.23 -1.13 4.36
N LEU A 131 -3.72 -0.12 3.66
CA LEU A 131 -3.66 -0.03 2.21
C LEU A 131 -2.86 1.20 1.79
N ILE A 132 -2.05 1.02 0.76
CA ILE A 132 -1.54 2.10 -0.08
C ILE A 132 -2.44 2.16 -1.30
N ILE A 133 -3.06 3.30 -1.56
CA ILE A 133 -3.99 3.52 -2.67
C ILE A 133 -3.38 4.59 -3.54
N GLY A 134 -3.10 4.26 -4.79
CA GLY A 134 -2.50 5.19 -5.74
C GLY A 134 -3.29 5.26 -7.03
N GLY A 135 -3.28 6.41 -7.67
CA GLY A 135 -4.00 6.59 -8.92
C GLY A 135 -3.77 7.94 -9.57
N ILE A 136 -4.40 8.11 -10.72
CA ILE A 136 -4.42 9.37 -11.47
C ILE A 136 -5.88 9.75 -11.68
N ASP A 137 -6.27 10.92 -11.23
CA ASP A 137 -7.58 11.50 -11.40
C ASP A 137 -7.47 12.93 -11.97
N PRO A 138 -8.58 13.66 -12.20
CA PRO A 138 -8.52 15.01 -12.74
C PRO A 138 -7.70 16.01 -11.90
N ALA A 139 -7.51 15.76 -10.61
CA ALA A 139 -6.66 16.56 -9.73
C ALA A 139 -5.16 16.25 -9.91
N GLY A 140 -4.81 15.14 -10.59
CA GLY A 140 -3.46 14.71 -10.85
C GLY A 140 -3.11 13.34 -10.29
N THR A 141 -1.83 13.12 -10.01
CA THR A 141 -1.35 11.88 -9.40
C THR A 141 -1.53 11.92 -7.88
N ASN A 142 -2.12 10.90 -7.31
CA ASN A 142 -2.45 10.83 -5.89
C ASN A 142 -1.98 9.50 -5.28
N LEU A 143 -1.52 9.57 -4.03
CA LEU A 143 -1.10 8.42 -3.24
C LEU A 143 -1.56 8.61 -1.80
N TYR A 144 -2.39 7.70 -1.32
CA TYR A 144 -2.93 7.70 0.05
C TYR A 144 -2.55 6.42 0.79
N MET A 145 -2.37 6.53 2.08
CA MET A 145 -2.29 5.40 2.99
C MET A 145 -3.51 5.42 3.91
N THR A 146 -4.12 4.25 4.13
CA THR A 146 -5.16 4.05 5.15
C THR A 146 -4.65 3.09 6.21
N ASP A 147 -5.14 3.21 7.44
CA ASP A 147 -4.78 2.35 8.55
C ASP A 147 -6.00 1.79 9.32
N PRO A 148 -5.80 0.81 10.21
CA PRO A 148 -6.88 0.22 11.01
C PRO A 148 -7.64 1.19 11.92
N SER A 149 -7.10 2.37 12.22
CA SER A 149 -7.77 3.39 13.04
C SER A 149 -8.85 4.16 12.26
N GLY A 150 -8.81 4.07 10.91
CA GLY A 150 -9.65 4.86 10.03
C GLY A 150 -9.01 6.18 9.60
N SER A 151 -7.71 6.36 9.82
CA SER A 151 -6.98 7.49 9.26
C SER A 151 -6.69 7.26 7.77
N TYR A 152 -6.71 8.34 6.98
CA TYR A 152 -6.15 8.35 5.63
C TYR A 152 -5.30 9.60 5.45
N ILE A 153 -4.13 9.43 4.86
CA ILE A 153 -3.14 10.51 4.71
C ILE A 153 -2.52 10.41 3.33
N SER A 154 -2.34 11.56 2.67
CA SER A 154 -1.64 11.63 1.38
C SER A 154 -0.14 11.69 1.57
N TYR A 155 0.59 11.02 0.68
CA TYR A 155 2.05 10.95 0.68
C TYR A 155 2.63 11.12 -0.72
N ASN A 156 3.88 11.57 -0.79
CA ASN A 156 4.68 11.50 -2.00
C ASN A 156 5.32 10.11 -2.16
N ALA A 157 5.79 9.56 -1.05
CA ALA A 157 6.28 8.18 -0.98
C ALA A 157 6.00 7.64 0.42
N ILE A 158 5.62 6.38 0.53
CA ILE A 158 5.29 5.73 1.80
C ILE A 158 5.50 4.22 1.70
N SER A 159 5.84 3.61 2.82
CA SER A 159 5.83 2.16 2.97
C SER A 159 4.98 1.72 4.15
N ILE A 160 4.41 0.52 4.05
CA ILE A 160 3.63 -0.14 5.10
C ILE A 160 4.08 -1.60 5.25
N GLY A 161 3.91 -2.17 6.41
CA GLY A 161 4.30 -3.56 6.69
C GLY A 161 5.59 -3.66 7.49
N ALA A 162 6.28 -4.79 7.35
CA ALA A 162 7.50 -5.08 8.10
C ALA A 162 8.62 -4.09 7.76
N ASN A 163 9.32 -3.61 8.80
CA ASN A 163 10.44 -2.66 8.67
C ASN A 163 10.10 -1.33 7.98
N SER A 164 8.80 -0.97 7.91
CA SER A 164 8.36 0.27 7.25
C SER A 164 9.03 1.53 7.80
N ASP A 165 9.36 1.58 9.09
CA ASP A 165 10.01 2.73 9.70
C ASP A 165 11.38 3.03 9.04
N VAL A 166 12.22 1.99 8.88
CA VAL A 166 13.54 2.11 8.22
C VAL A 166 13.40 2.47 6.74
N VAL A 167 12.40 1.88 6.09
CA VAL A 167 12.13 2.14 4.68
C VAL A 167 11.64 3.56 4.45
N ASN A 168 10.78 4.08 5.33
CA ASN A 168 10.30 5.46 5.25
C ASN A 168 11.44 6.47 5.43
N GLU A 169 12.37 6.24 6.38
CA GLU A 169 13.57 7.07 6.49
C GLU A 169 14.44 7.07 5.22
N PHE A 170 14.53 5.92 4.56
CA PHE A 170 15.25 5.82 3.28
C PHE A 170 14.52 6.56 2.16
N LEU A 171 13.19 6.44 2.07
CA LEU A 171 12.38 7.15 1.09
C LEU A 171 12.49 8.66 1.28
N GLU A 172 12.41 9.17 2.52
CA GLU A 172 12.56 10.59 2.83
C GLU A 172 13.91 11.17 2.37
N LYS A 173 15.00 10.41 2.48
CA LYS A 173 16.35 10.83 2.07
C LYS A 173 16.54 10.84 0.56
N ASN A 174 15.86 9.97 -0.17
CA ASN A 174 16.13 9.70 -1.58
C ASN A 174 15.03 10.15 -2.54
N TYR A 175 13.84 10.45 -2.04
CA TYR A 175 12.73 10.93 -2.86
C TYR A 175 13.04 12.33 -3.42
N LYS A 176 12.69 12.53 -4.68
CA LYS A 176 12.76 13.83 -5.37
C LYS A 176 11.46 14.06 -6.13
N GLU A 177 10.90 15.24 -6.03
CA GLU A 177 9.60 15.56 -6.64
C GLU A 177 9.60 15.47 -8.18
N ASP A 178 10.75 15.76 -8.81
CA ASP A 178 10.89 15.74 -10.27
C ASP A 178 11.43 14.42 -10.83
N MET A 179 11.41 13.33 -10.03
CA MET A 179 11.91 12.04 -10.50
C MET A 179 11.02 11.45 -11.60
N SER A 180 11.65 10.72 -12.51
CA SER A 180 10.93 9.95 -13.53
C SER A 180 10.20 8.75 -12.91
N LEU A 181 9.24 8.18 -13.65
CA LEU A 181 8.54 6.97 -13.21
C LEU A 181 9.50 5.77 -13.07
N ASP A 182 10.51 5.67 -13.94
CA ASP A 182 11.55 4.63 -13.88
C ASP A 182 12.48 4.80 -12.66
N ASP A 183 12.77 6.06 -12.29
CA ASP A 183 13.52 6.36 -11.07
C ASP A 183 12.71 6.01 -9.82
N ALA A 184 11.41 6.29 -9.82
CA ALA A 184 10.51 5.91 -8.75
C ALA A 184 10.40 4.39 -8.61
N ALA A 185 10.36 3.65 -9.73
CA ALA A 185 10.39 2.19 -9.72
C ALA A 185 11.72 1.66 -9.14
N SER A 186 12.84 2.26 -9.54
CA SER A 186 14.15 1.91 -8.99
C SER A 186 14.27 2.23 -7.50
N LEU A 187 13.72 3.36 -7.05
CA LEU A 187 13.66 3.76 -5.63
C LEU A 187 12.82 2.77 -4.81
N ALA A 188 11.65 2.37 -5.31
CA ALA A 188 10.77 1.41 -4.63
C ALA A 188 11.46 0.03 -4.46
N ILE A 189 12.20 -0.43 -5.47
CA ILE A 189 12.98 -1.67 -5.37
C ILE A 189 14.12 -1.53 -4.36
N ALA A 190 14.87 -0.42 -4.39
CA ALA A 190 15.93 -0.17 -3.43
C ALA A 190 15.37 -0.15 -1.99
N ALA A 191 14.22 0.45 -1.77
CA ALA A 191 13.51 0.49 -0.50
C ALA A 191 13.16 -0.93 0.02
N ILE A 192 12.69 -1.83 -0.88
CA ILE A 192 12.43 -3.23 -0.52
C ILE A 192 13.74 -3.95 -0.15
N TYR A 193 14.83 -3.73 -0.88
CA TYR A 193 16.12 -4.39 -0.60
C TYR A 193 16.71 -3.99 0.76
N ILE A 194 16.50 -2.77 1.22
CA ILE A 194 16.97 -2.32 2.54
C ILE A 194 16.24 -3.04 3.67
N SER A 195 14.96 -3.32 3.49
CA SER A 195 14.13 -4.04 4.45
C SER A 195 14.39 -5.55 4.45
N SER A 196 14.78 -6.12 3.31
CA SER A 196 14.92 -7.56 3.16
C SER A 196 16.22 -8.06 3.78
N GLU A 197 16.13 -8.94 4.76
CA GLU A 197 17.29 -9.65 5.33
C GLU A 197 17.96 -10.58 4.30
N THR A 198 17.19 -11.05 3.35
CA THR A 198 17.67 -11.85 2.22
C THR A 198 17.88 -10.93 1.02
N LYS A 199 19.13 -10.56 0.75
CA LYS A 199 19.55 -9.84 -0.47
C LYS A 199 19.34 -10.68 -1.75
N GLU A 200 18.39 -11.60 -1.72
CA GLU A 200 18.14 -12.59 -2.75
C GLU A 200 16.95 -12.17 -3.63
N GLY A 201 17.29 -11.91 -4.88
CA GLY A 201 16.42 -12.11 -6.03
C GLY A 201 15.21 -11.19 -6.18
N ILE A 202 15.04 -10.77 -7.42
CA ILE A 202 13.89 -10.01 -7.94
C ILE A 202 12.59 -10.85 -7.89
N GLU A 203 12.71 -12.17 -7.74
CA GLU A 203 11.60 -13.13 -7.78
C GLU A 203 10.50 -12.87 -6.75
N HIS A 204 10.85 -12.17 -5.65
CA HIS A 204 9.93 -11.84 -4.57
C HIS A 204 9.35 -10.43 -4.67
N ILE A 205 9.66 -9.67 -5.72
CA ILE A 205 9.14 -8.32 -5.92
C ILE A 205 8.05 -8.36 -6.99
N LYS A 206 6.90 -7.83 -6.66
CA LYS A 206 5.81 -7.57 -7.61
C LYS A 206 5.54 -6.08 -7.65
N MET A 207 5.28 -5.57 -8.84
CA MET A 207 5.09 -4.15 -9.05
C MET A 207 3.93 -3.86 -9.98
N SER A 208 3.34 -2.68 -9.81
CA SER A 208 2.41 -2.09 -10.76
C SER A 208 2.73 -0.62 -10.95
N LYS A 209 2.31 -0.10 -12.09
CA LYS A 209 2.36 1.33 -12.43
C LYS A 209 0.98 1.83 -12.82
N ILE A 210 0.70 3.07 -12.46
CA ILE A 210 -0.44 3.82 -12.97
C ILE A 210 0.14 5.04 -13.68
N SER A 211 -0.04 5.11 -14.99
CA SER A 211 0.62 6.13 -15.82
C SER A 211 -0.21 6.51 -17.05
N GLY A 212 0.25 7.56 -17.76
CA GLY A 212 -0.41 8.08 -18.95
C GLY A 212 -1.52 9.09 -18.64
N GLU A 213 -2.02 9.76 -19.68
CA GLU A 213 -3.04 10.83 -19.55
C GLU A 213 -4.36 10.36 -18.91
N LYS A 214 -4.69 9.08 -19.07
CA LYS A 214 -5.91 8.48 -18.50
C LYS A 214 -5.65 7.67 -17.22
N GLY A 215 -4.40 7.61 -16.74
CA GLY A 215 -4.05 6.89 -15.55
C GLY A 215 -4.30 5.38 -15.65
N THR A 216 -3.74 4.70 -16.65
CA THR A 216 -3.98 3.26 -16.81
C THR A 216 -3.16 2.44 -15.81
N PHE A 217 -3.83 1.57 -15.06
CA PHE A 217 -3.18 0.61 -14.17
C PHE A 217 -2.62 -0.58 -14.99
N GLU A 218 -1.36 -0.89 -14.77
CA GLU A 218 -0.67 -2.02 -15.40
C GLU A 218 0.23 -2.73 -14.39
N PHE A 219 0.28 -4.06 -14.45
CA PHE A 219 1.33 -4.82 -13.78
C PHE A 219 2.65 -4.71 -14.55
N ILE A 220 3.75 -4.55 -13.82
CA ILE A 220 5.10 -4.50 -14.41
C ILE A 220 5.62 -5.94 -14.52
N GLU A 221 6.12 -6.29 -15.71
CA GLU A 221 6.65 -7.62 -15.98
C GLU A 221 8.03 -7.84 -15.34
N ASN A 222 8.37 -9.10 -15.06
CA ASN A 222 9.63 -9.47 -14.39
C ASN A 222 10.88 -8.98 -15.14
N GLU A 223 10.83 -8.90 -16.48
CA GLU A 223 11.93 -8.39 -17.30
C GLU A 223 12.19 -6.90 -17.05
N GLU A 224 11.12 -6.12 -16.89
CA GLU A 224 11.18 -4.69 -16.60
C GLU A 224 11.62 -4.46 -15.15
N ILE A 225 11.12 -5.25 -14.20
CA ILE A 225 11.58 -5.25 -12.80
C ILE A 225 13.09 -5.53 -12.72
N THR A 226 13.62 -6.43 -13.56
CA THR A 226 15.05 -6.74 -13.61
C THR A 226 15.89 -5.52 -14.01
N LYS A 227 15.41 -4.74 -14.97
CA LYS A 227 16.09 -3.50 -15.41
C LYS A 227 16.08 -2.45 -14.30
N PHE A 228 14.94 -2.26 -13.64
CA PHE A 228 14.83 -1.32 -12.52
C PHE A 228 15.68 -1.74 -11.34
N ALA A 229 15.82 -3.03 -11.07
CA ALA A 229 16.69 -3.55 -10.00
C ALA A 229 18.18 -3.32 -10.29
N ALA A 230 18.61 -3.45 -11.55
CA ALA A 230 19.97 -3.10 -11.94
C ALA A 230 20.24 -1.60 -11.74
N SER A 231 19.28 -0.75 -12.14
CA SER A 231 19.35 0.70 -11.90
C SER A 231 19.35 1.04 -10.39
N ALA A 232 18.52 0.36 -9.59
CA ALA A 232 18.46 0.54 -8.15
C ALA A 232 19.81 0.27 -7.47
N LYS A 233 20.48 -0.83 -7.81
CA LYS A 233 21.82 -1.16 -7.29
C LYS A 233 22.89 -0.13 -7.66
N SER A 234 22.77 0.48 -8.86
CA SER A 234 23.71 1.52 -9.30
C SER A 234 23.49 2.85 -8.63
N LYS A 235 22.22 3.27 -8.45
CA LYS A 235 21.86 4.59 -7.89
C LYS A 235 21.84 4.62 -6.37
N TYR A 236 21.48 3.50 -5.75
CA TYR A 236 21.34 3.34 -4.30
C TYR A 236 22.19 2.16 -3.83
N PRO A 237 23.53 2.29 -3.86
CA PRO A 237 24.39 1.24 -3.34
C PRO A 237 24.02 1.01 -1.87
N ALA A 238 23.82 -0.26 -1.48
CA ALA A 238 23.66 -0.60 -0.08
C ALA A 238 24.98 -0.23 0.62
N ASP A 239 24.96 0.87 1.37
CA ASP A 239 26.11 1.24 2.21
C ASP A 239 26.46 0.04 3.08
N GLY A 240 27.71 -0.40 2.96
CA GLY A 240 28.19 -1.62 3.57
C GLY A 240 27.97 -1.63 5.09
N LYS A 241 27.20 -2.60 5.54
CA LYS A 241 27.30 -3.21 6.86
C LYS A 241 27.80 -4.63 6.70
#